data_7335dbfc3d62350fc1100252fe36b8a9
#
_entry.id   7335dbfc3d62350fc1100252fe36b8a9
#
_cell.length_a   1.000
_cell.length_b   1.000
_cell.length_c   1.000
_cell.angle_alpha   90.00
_cell.angle_beta   90.00
_cell.angle_gamma   90.00
#
_symmetry.space_group_name_H-M   'P 1'
#
loop_
_entity.id
_entity.type
_entity.pdbx_description
1 polymer ?
#
loop_
_entity_poly.entity_id
_entity_poly.type
_entity_poly.pdbx_seq_one_letter_code
_entity_poly.pdbx_strand_id
1 'polypeptide(L)'
;MRRRFAAILGLGILIASAPTIGAPPGLKPFERGSWQGVLRGHAGRPTLVHFWGVTCGPCKVELPLLGKFAKDHPEIDVVTVSADLVPNLPAATQSMLDKAGLSSTENFIFNDGFVERLRFEIDPAWQGDIPRTMLISRDGIITTIEGSAETSDLEQWSAEQMSKH
;
A
#
# COMPACT_ATOMS: atom_id res chain seq x y z
N MET A 1 -6.16 63.45 42.47
CA MET A 1 -6.48 62.60 41.29
C MET A 1 -5.42 61.50 41.18
N ARG A 2 -5.76 60.26 41.60
CA ARG A 2 -4.86 59.11 41.53
C ARG A 2 -5.42 58.12 40.48
N ARG A 3 -4.74 58.03 39.31
CA ARG A 3 -5.08 57.07 38.27
C ARG A 3 -4.49 55.70 38.65
N ARG A 4 -5.36 54.69 38.83
CA ARG A 4 -5.00 53.30 39.03
C ARG A 4 -4.90 52.63 37.66
N PHE A 5 -3.68 52.18 37.28
CA PHE A 5 -3.46 51.31 36.13
C PHE A 5 -3.75 49.90 36.55
N ALA A 6 -4.72 49.24 35.91
CA ALA A 6 -4.97 47.82 36.03
C ALA A 6 -4.08 47.08 35.01
N ALA A 7 -3.20 46.24 35.51
CA ALA A 7 -2.41 45.33 34.67
C ALA A 7 -3.25 44.10 34.35
N ILE A 8 -3.54 43.88 33.09
CA ILE A 8 -4.20 42.66 32.60
C ILE A 8 -3.10 41.64 32.33
N LEU A 9 -2.98 40.60 33.18
CA LEU A 9 -2.15 39.41 32.92
C LEU A 9 -2.85 38.56 31.86
N GLY A 10 -2.32 38.54 30.64
CA GLY A 10 -2.74 37.61 29.59
C GLY A 10 -2.19 36.21 29.86
N LEU A 11 -3.05 35.27 30.19
CA LEU A 11 -2.74 33.85 30.33
C LEU A 11 -2.58 33.23 28.92
N GLY A 12 -1.38 33.08 28.43
CA GLY A 12 -1.07 32.39 27.16
C GLY A 12 -1.30 30.90 27.30
N ILE A 13 -2.28 30.35 26.60
CA ILE A 13 -2.52 28.91 26.49
C ILE A 13 -1.51 28.35 25.49
N LEU A 14 -0.49 27.63 25.96
CA LEU A 14 0.41 26.81 25.16
C LEU A 14 -0.35 25.57 24.65
N ILE A 15 -0.78 25.61 23.39
CA ILE A 15 -1.35 24.42 22.72
C ILE A 15 -0.13 23.55 22.34
N ALA A 16 0.12 22.49 23.11
CA ALA A 16 1.08 21.46 22.78
C ALA A 16 0.52 20.65 21.58
N SER A 17 1.10 20.86 20.40
CA SER A 17 0.83 20.01 19.24
C SER A 17 1.41 18.62 19.49
N ALA A 18 0.56 17.60 19.63
CA ALA A 18 1.02 16.21 19.70
C ALA A 18 1.70 15.83 18.37
N PRO A 19 2.84 15.09 18.40
CA PRO A 19 3.46 14.61 17.18
C PRO A 19 2.51 13.62 16.49
N THR A 20 2.08 13.95 15.30
CA THR A 20 1.44 12.99 14.38
C THR A 20 2.51 11.99 14.00
N ILE A 21 2.35 10.73 14.41
CA ILE A 21 3.20 9.62 13.94
C ILE A 21 2.80 9.38 12.49
N GLY A 22 3.46 10.09 11.58
CA GLY A 22 3.31 9.89 10.14
C GLY A 22 3.83 8.52 9.70
N ALA A 23 3.30 7.96 8.62
CA ALA A 23 3.86 6.78 7.98
C ALA A 23 5.34 7.03 7.61
N PRO A 24 6.19 5.99 7.64
CA PRO A 24 7.59 6.11 7.19
C PRO A 24 7.68 6.67 5.76
N PRO A 25 8.76 7.39 5.41
CA PRO A 25 8.98 7.85 4.05
C PRO A 25 8.90 6.67 3.06
N GLY A 26 8.03 6.78 2.06
CA GLY A 26 7.82 5.73 1.05
C GLY A 26 6.60 4.84 1.28
N LEU A 27 6.03 4.80 2.48
CA LEU A 27 4.80 4.04 2.77
C LEU A 27 3.61 5.00 2.84
N LYS A 28 2.67 4.84 1.91
CA LYS A 28 1.48 5.70 1.76
C LYS A 28 0.28 5.10 2.51
N PRO A 29 -0.60 5.92 3.08
CA PRO A 29 -1.87 5.41 3.61
C PRO A 29 -2.77 4.94 2.47
N PHE A 30 -3.35 3.74 2.61
CA PHE A 30 -4.40 3.24 1.74
C PHE A 30 -5.74 3.50 2.41
N GLU A 31 -6.49 4.44 1.86
CA GLU A 31 -7.75 4.95 2.41
C GLU A 31 -8.86 4.77 1.37
N ARG A 32 -10.07 5.18 1.72
CA ARG A 32 -11.20 5.17 0.76
C ARG A 32 -10.87 5.98 -0.49
N GLY A 33 -11.10 5.38 -1.65
CA GLY A 33 -10.76 5.95 -2.96
C GLY A 33 -9.31 5.73 -3.40
N SER A 34 -8.44 5.17 -2.54
CA SER A 34 -7.05 4.84 -2.91
C SER A 34 -7.00 3.82 -4.03
N TRP A 35 -7.90 2.83 -4.03
CA TRP A 35 -7.99 1.85 -5.12
C TRP A 35 -8.19 2.50 -6.49
N GLN A 36 -9.15 3.42 -6.59
CA GLN A 36 -9.39 4.19 -7.81
C GLN A 36 -8.20 5.10 -8.16
N GLY A 37 -7.46 5.55 -7.14
CA GLY A 37 -6.21 6.29 -7.32
C GLY A 37 -5.14 5.44 -8.00
N VAL A 38 -4.93 4.21 -7.52
CA VAL A 38 -4.01 3.22 -8.11
C VAL A 38 -4.41 2.94 -9.56
N LEU A 39 -5.67 2.57 -9.82
CA LEU A 39 -6.15 2.28 -11.18
C LEU A 39 -5.92 3.44 -12.16
N ARG A 40 -6.18 4.67 -11.74
CA ARG A 40 -5.92 5.86 -12.59
C ARG A 40 -4.46 6.17 -12.76
N GLY A 41 -3.65 6.01 -11.71
CA GLY A 41 -2.22 6.31 -11.74
C GLY A 41 -1.42 5.42 -12.67
N HIS A 42 -1.90 4.20 -12.86
CA HIS A 42 -1.26 3.16 -13.67
C HIS A 42 -2.03 2.85 -14.97
N ALA A 43 -3.04 3.65 -15.32
CA ALA A 43 -3.83 3.41 -16.53
C ALA A 43 -2.96 3.34 -17.80
N GLY A 44 -3.17 2.30 -18.61
CA GLY A 44 -2.41 2.05 -19.83
C GLY A 44 -1.04 1.38 -19.63
N ARG A 45 -0.68 1.05 -18.39
CA ARG A 45 0.54 0.31 -18.06
C ARG A 45 0.21 -1.02 -17.39
N PRO A 46 0.90 -2.12 -17.73
CA PRO A 46 0.68 -3.37 -17.03
C PRO A 46 1.13 -3.21 -15.57
N THR A 47 0.24 -3.57 -14.65
CA THR A 47 0.45 -3.30 -13.23
C THR A 47 0.12 -4.55 -12.41
N LEU A 48 1.03 -4.90 -11.50
CA LEU A 48 0.84 -5.94 -10.51
C LEU A 48 0.57 -5.27 -9.15
N VAL A 49 -0.59 -5.54 -8.55
CA VAL A 49 -0.94 -5.08 -7.20
C VAL A 49 -0.96 -6.27 -6.25
N HIS A 50 -0.07 -6.26 -5.25
CA HIS A 50 0.09 -7.35 -4.30
C HIS A 50 -0.40 -6.96 -2.91
N PHE A 51 -1.41 -7.67 -2.40
CA PHE A 51 -1.95 -7.53 -1.06
C PHE A 51 -1.30 -8.56 -0.13
N TRP A 52 -0.69 -8.09 0.96
CA TRP A 52 0.12 -8.88 1.86
C TRP A 52 0.00 -8.40 3.31
N GLY A 53 0.71 -9.03 4.25
CA GLY A 53 0.74 -8.59 5.63
C GLY A 53 1.96 -9.08 6.40
N VAL A 54 2.39 -8.32 7.41
CA VAL A 54 3.55 -8.67 8.25
C VAL A 54 3.32 -9.92 9.08
N THR A 55 2.07 -10.29 9.35
CA THR A 55 1.70 -11.49 10.09
C THR A 55 1.44 -12.70 9.19
N CYS A 56 1.40 -12.50 7.87
CA CYS A 56 1.15 -13.53 6.87
C CYS A 56 2.41 -14.36 6.59
N GLY A 57 2.40 -15.63 6.95
CA GLY A 57 3.52 -16.55 6.74
C GLY A 57 3.92 -16.71 5.28
N PRO A 58 3.00 -17.09 4.36
CA PRO A 58 3.28 -17.21 2.93
C PRO A 58 3.78 -15.90 2.30
N CYS A 59 3.22 -14.75 2.70
CA CYS A 59 3.64 -13.44 2.18
C CYS A 59 5.13 -13.16 2.42
N LYS A 60 5.68 -13.61 3.57
CA LYS A 60 7.11 -13.44 3.89
C LYS A 60 8.04 -14.18 2.93
N VAL A 61 7.57 -15.29 2.38
CA VAL A 61 8.32 -16.08 1.39
C VAL A 61 8.20 -15.44 0.01
N GLU A 62 7.03 -14.90 -0.32
CA GLU A 62 6.72 -14.35 -1.64
C GLU A 62 7.32 -12.96 -1.88
N LEU A 63 7.36 -12.09 -0.87
CA LEU A 63 7.86 -10.72 -1.02
C LEU A 63 9.27 -10.62 -1.66
N PRO A 64 10.29 -11.41 -1.26
CA PRO A 64 11.60 -11.37 -1.93
C PRO A 64 11.56 -11.80 -3.40
N LEU A 65 10.67 -12.74 -3.75
CA LEU A 65 10.47 -13.17 -5.14
C LEU A 65 9.83 -12.05 -5.97
N LEU A 66 8.85 -11.37 -5.38
CA LEU A 66 8.24 -10.18 -5.99
C LEU A 66 9.24 -9.03 -6.16
N GLY A 67 10.13 -8.81 -5.20
CA GLY A 67 11.21 -7.82 -5.33
C GLY A 67 12.17 -8.14 -6.47
N LYS A 68 12.50 -9.42 -6.64
CA LYS A 68 13.28 -9.87 -7.80
C LYS A 68 12.51 -9.64 -9.10
N PHE A 69 11.24 -10.03 -9.17
CA PHE A 69 10.38 -9.81 -10.33
C PHE A 69 10.33 -8.32 -10.71
N ALA A 70 10.06 -7.43 -9.75
CA ALA A 70 10.00 -5.98 -9.98
C ALA A 70 11.31 -5.41 -10.55
N LYS A 71 12.46 -5.97 -10.13
CA LYS A 71 13.77 -5.57 -10.64
C LYS A 71 14.02 -6.07 -12.06
N ASP A 72 13.58 -7.30 -12.37
CA ASP A 72 13.81 -7.95 -13.65
C ASP A 72 12.83 -7.45 -14.73
N HIS A 73 11.67 -6.91 -14.32
CA HIS A 73 10.60 -6.41 -15.20
C HIS A 73 10.28 -4.93 -14.94
N PRO A 74 11.20 -3.99 -15.26
CA PRO A 74 10.99 -2.55 -15.05
C PRO A 74 9.83 -1.95 -15.88
N GLU A 75 9.33 -2.69 -16.88
CA GLU A 75 8.17 -2.34 -17.70
C GLU A 75 6.84 -2.65 -17.02
N ILE A 76 6.83 -3.43 -15.92
CA ILE A 76 5.67 -3.75 -15.10
C ILE A 76 5.68 -2.85 -13.87
N ASP A 77 4.61 -2.10 -13.67
CA ASP A 77 4.44 -1.37 -12.41
C ASP A 77 4.10 -2.36 -11.29
N VAL A 78 4.86 -2.31 -10.20
CA VAL A 78 4.58 -3.10 -9.01
C VAL A 78 4.11 -2.19 -7.89
N VAL A 79 2.93 -2.49 -7.36
CA VAL A 79 2.30 -1.81 -6.23
C VAL A 79 2.12 -2.82 -5.10
N THR A 80 2.48 -2.47 -3.87
CA THR A 80 2.20 -3.32 -2.72
C THR A 80 1.25 -2.65 -1.75
N VAL A 81 0.38 -3.43 -1.13
CA VAL A 81 -0.59 -2.96 -0.13
C VAL A 81 -0.54 -3.88 1.08
N SER A 82 -0.04 -3.37 2.21
CA SER A 82 -0.12 -4.09 3.49
C SER A 82 -1.56 -4.02 4.00
N ALA A 83 -2.22 -5.18 4.03
CA ALA A 83 -3.64 -5.36 4.33
C ALA A 83 -3.86 -6.17 5.63
N ASP A 84 -2.92 -6.08 6.59
CA ASP A 84 -3.04 -6.76 7.88
C ASP A 84 -4.35 -6.42 8.60
N LEU A 85 -4.94 -7.44 9.24
CA LEU A 85 -6.14 -7.30 10.09
C LEU A 85 -5.82 -6.85 11.52
N VAL A 86 -4.54 -6.84 11.88
CA VAL A 86 -4.04 -6.42 13.20
C VAL A 86 -3.66 -4.95 13.18
N PRO A 87 -3.48 -4.32 14.36
CA PRO A 87 -3.07 -2.93 14.43
C PRO A 87 -1.88 -2.65 13.50
N ASN A 88 -2.01 -1.57 12.78
CA ASN A 88 -1.08 -1.11 11.76
C ASN A 88 0.37 -1.11 12.28
N LEU A 89 1.29 -1.79 11.58
CA LEU A 89 2.69 -1.94 11.94
C LEU A 89 3.63 -1.27 10.91
N PRO A 90 3.59 0.06 10.73
CA PRO A 90 4.29 0.74 9.64
C PRO A 90 5.79 0.47 9.59
N ALA A 91 6.45 0.45 10.76
CA ALA A 91 7.90 0.18 10.83
C ALA A 91 8.26 -1.25 10.41
N ALA A 92 7.45 -2.24 10.80
CA ALA A 92 7.64 -3.64 10.40
C ALA A 92 7.35 -3.82 8.90
N THR A 93 6.28 -3.20 8.39
CA THR A 93 5.92 -3.16 6.97
C THR A 93 7.08 -2.60 6.15
N GLN A 94 7.59 -1.42 6.49
CA GLN A 94 8.72 -0.80 5.79
C GLN A 94 9.96 -1.69 5.81
N SER A 95 10.32 -2.24 6.99
CA SER A 95 11.48 -3.13 7.12
C SER A 95 11.38 -4.39 6.25
N MET A 96 10.18 -4.95 6.06
CA MET A 96 9.98 -6.09 5.19
C MET A 96 10.10 -5.72 3.71
N LEU A 97 9.56 -4.58 3.30
CA LEU A 97 9.70 -4.05 1.93
C LEU A 97 11.16 -3.76 1.59
N ASP A 98 11.91 -3.16 2.52
CA ASP A 98 13.34 -2.87 2.35
C ASP A 98 14.14 -4.17 2.12
N LYS A 99 13.91 -5.19 2.96
CA LYS A 99 14.56 -6.50 2.85
C LYS A 99 14.19 -7.25 1.57
N ALA A 100 12.98 -7.04 1.07
CA ALA A 100 12.49 -7.62 -0.17
C ALA A 100 12.97 -6.89 -1.43
N GLY A 101 13.62 -5.72 -1.30
CA GLY A 101 14.03 -4.89 -2.45
C GLY A 101 12.88 -4.14 -3.11
N LEU A 102 11.77 -3.92 -2.37
CA LEU A 102 10.56 -3.26 -2.86
C LEU A 102 10.43 -1.79 -2.40
N SER A 103 11.48 -1.21 -1.79
CA SER A 103 11.44 0.18 -1.30
C SER A 103 11.23 1.22 -2.38
N SER A 104 11.57 0.92 -3.63
CA SER A 104 11.43 1.81 -4.79
C SER A 104 10.09 1.67 -5.51
N THR A 105 9.28 0.67 -5.16
CA THR A 105 7.94 0.49 -5.73
C THR A 105 6.92 1.38 -5.01
N GLU A 106 5.71 1.47 -5.52
CA GLU A 106 4.63 2.18 -4.83
C GLU A 106 4.06 1.30 -3.71
N ASN A 107 4.21 1.76 -2.46
CA ASN A 107 3.88 0.97 -1.28
C ASN A 107 2.80 1.65 -0.45
N PHE A 108 1.77 0.88 -0.09
CA PHE A 108 0.66 1.33 0.73
C PHE A 108 0.48 0.46 1.99
N ILE A 109 -0.21 1.03 2.96
CA ILE A 109 -0.65 0.33 4.16
C ILE A 109 -2.10 0.72 4.46
N PHE A 110 -2.97 -0.24 4.73
CA PHE A 110 -4.36 0.03 5.07
C PHE A 110 -4.46 1.02 6.23
N ASN A 111 -5.22 2.08 6.03
CA ASN A 111 -5.40 3.17 6.99
C ASN A 111 -6.88 3.60 7.05
N ASP A 112 -7.74 2.68 7.47
CA ASP A 112 -9.16 2.96 7.74
C ASP A 112 -9.57 2.20 9.01
N GLY A 113 -10.40 2.80 9.84
CA GLY A 113 -10.95 2.15 11.05
C GLY A 113 -11.93 1.02 10.74
N PHE A 114 -12.32 0.85 9.47
CA PHE A 114 -13.21 -0.20 8.99
C PHE A 114 -12.65 -0.79 7.68
N VAL A 115 -11.67 -1.67 7.82
CA VAL A 115 -10.88 -2.25 6.70
C VAL A 115 -11.72 -3.05 5.69
N GLU A 116 -12.86 -3.60 6.11
CA GLU A 116 -13.81 -4.30 5.24
C GLU A 116 -14.30 -3.38 4.09
N ARG A 117 -14.37 -2.09 4.35
CA ARG A 117 -14.75 -1.09 3.37
C ARG A 117 -13.71 -0.93 2.27
N LEU A 118 -12.44 -0.94 2.64
CA LEU A 118 -11.33 -0.89 1.68
C LEU A 118 -11.32 -2.14 0.81
N ARG A 119 -11.52 -3.31 1.42
CA ARG A 119 -11.61 -4.58 0.68
C ARG A 119 -12.77 -4.59 -0.29
N PHE A 120 -13.94 -4.11 0.14
CA PHE A 120 -15.13 -4.01 -0.73
C PHE A 120 -14.92 -3.06 -1.91
N GLU A 121 -14.17 -1.96 -1.75
CA GLU A 121 -13.82 -1.05 -2.84
C GLU A 121 -12.86 -1.69 -3.86
N ILE A 122 -11.98 -2.59 -3.41
CA ILE A 122 -11.03 -3.32 -4.25
C ILE A 122 -11.76 -4.42 -5.01
N ASP A 123 -12.44 -5.28 -4.27
CA ASP A 123 -13.22 -6.41 -4.79
C ASP A 123 -14.33 -6.76 -3.79
N PRO A 124 -15.61 -6.59 -4.12
CA PRO A 124 -16.72 -6.92 -3.23
C PRO A 124 -16.77 -8.40 -2.79
N ALA A 125 -16.12 -9.30 -3.52
CA ALA A 125 -16.06 -10.72 -3.19
C ALA A 125 -14.89 -11.07 -2.23
N TRP A 126 -13.94 -10.14 -2.03
CA TRP A 126 -12.75 -10.41 -1.23
C TRP A 126 -13.05 -10.52 0.27
N GLN A 127 -12.81 -11.68 0.85
CA GLN A 127 -13.03 -11.96 2.27
C GLN A 127 -11.85 -11.57 3.17
N GLY A 128 -10.73 -11.06 2.58
CA GLY A 128 -9.57 -10.59 3.34
C GLY A 128 -8.42 -11.60 3.41
N ASP A 129 -8.51 -12.69 2.66
CA ASP A 129 -7.43 -13.65 2.48
C ASP A 129 -6.23 -13.00 1.80
N ILE A 130 -5.05 -13.26 2.34
CA ILE A 130 -3.74 -12.83 1.84
C ILE A 130 -2.74 -14.01 1.90
N PRO A 131 -1.75 -14.06 0.98
CA PRO A 131 -1.50 -13.11 -0.09
C PRO A 131 -2.57 -13.15 -1.20
N ARG A 132 -2.72 -12.04 -1.89
CA ARG A 132 -3.60 -11.88 -3.05
C ARG A 132 -2.92 -10.98 -4.07
N THR A 133 -2.91 -11.36 -5.33
CA THR A 133 -2.30 -10.58 -6.40
C THR A 133 -3.32 -10.23 -7.46
N MET A 134 -3.40 -8.97 -7.84
CA MET A 134 -4.19 -8.50 -8.97
C MET A 134 -3.28 -8.07 -10.10
N LEU A 135 -3.42 -8.71 -11.24
CA LEU A 135 -2.71 -8.43 -12.49
C LEU A 135 -3.60 -7.58 -13.38
N ILE A 136 -3.20 -6.34 -13.59
CA ILE A 136 -3.96 -5.35 -14.36
C ILE A 136 -3.24 -5.15 -15.70
N SER A 137 -3.87 -5.60 -16.78
CA SER A 137 -3.33 -5.45 -18.13
C SER A 137 -3.42 -3.99 -18.62
N ARG A 138 -2.75 -3.67 -19.73
CA ARG A 138 -2.74 -2.32 -20.34
C ARG A 138 -4.14 -1.79 -20.67
N ASP A 139 -5.05 -2.67 -21.03
CA ASP A 139 -6.47 -2.37 -21.35
C ASP A 139 -7.38 -2.35 -20.11
N GLY A 140 -6.79 -2.51 -18.91
CA GLY A 140 -7.49 -2.41 -17.62
C GLY A 140 -8.23 -3.69 -17.20
N ILE A 141 -8.00 -4.82 -17.88
CA ILE A 141 -8.55 -6.12 -17.46
C ILE A 141 -7.78 -6.58 -16.21
N ILE A 142 -8.53 -6.98 -15.18
CA ILE A 142 -7.99 -7.45 -13.91
C ILE A 142 -8.13 -8.96 -13.82
N THR A 143 -7.02 -9.66 -13.60
CA THR A 143 -6.99 -11.08 -13.25
C THR A 143 -6.50 -11.20 -11.81
N THR A 144 -7.21 -11.97 -10.99
CA THR A 144 -6.88 -12.14 -9.57
C THR A 144 -6.28 -13.53 -9.33
N ILE A 145 -5.19 -13.58 -8.58
CA ILE A 145 -4.58 -14.79 -8.02
C ILE A 145 -4.84 -14.76 -6.51
N GLU A 146 -5.60 -15.74 -6.02
CA GLU A 146 -5.86 -15.94 -4.59
C GLU A 146 -4.81 -16.88 -4.01
N GLY A 147 -4.24 -16.52 -2.87
CA GLY A 147 -3.06 -17.21 -2.33
C GLY A 147 -1.76 -16.74 -3.00
N SER A 148 -0.69 -17.51 -2.80
CA SER A 148 0.63 -17.18 -3.36
C SER A 148 0.63 -17.27 -4.88
N ALA A 149 1.17 -16.23 -5.51
CA ALA A 149 1.41 -16.23 -6.96
C ALA A 149 2.69 -17.02 -7.28
N GLU A 150 2.57 -17.98 -8.17
CA GLU A 150 3.74 -18.69 -8.69
C GLU A 150 4.55 -17.77 -9.59
N THR A 151 5.88 -17.80 -9.46
CA THR A 151 6.76 -16.97 -10.29
C THR A 151 6.55 -17.23 -11.79
N SER A 152 6.28 -18.48 -12.18
CA SER A 152 5.97 -18.85 -13.57
C SER A 152 4.75 -18.14 -14.13
N ASP A 153 3.72 -17.94 -13.31
CA ASP A 153 2.48 -17.27 -13.73
C ASP A 153 2.72 -15.78 -13.96
N LEU A 154 3.52 -15.16 -13.09
CA LEU A 154 3.91 -13.75 -13.23
C LEU A 154 4.78 -13.53 -14.48
N GLU A 155 5.75 -14.43 -14.74
CA GLU A 155 6.61 -14.39 -15.93
C GLU A 155 5.79 -14.57 -17.22
N GLN A 156 4.87 -15.55 -17.24
CA GLN A 156 3.98 -15.75 -18.38
C GLN A 156 3.14 -14.52 -18.63
N TRP A 157 2.48 -13.98 -17.59
CA TRP A 157 1.65 -12.79 -17.73
C TRP A 157 2.45 -11.58 -18.23
N SER A 158 3.65 -11.37 -17.70
CA SER A 158 4.55 -10.30 -18.16
C SER A 158 4.84 -10.43 -19.64
N ALA A 159 5.24 -11.63 -20.11
CA ALA A 159 5.52 -11.90 -21.51
C ALA A 159 4.30 -11.62 -22.42
N GLU A 160 3.09 -11.96 -21.96
CA GLU A 160 1.83 -11.66 -22.68
C GLU A 160 1.59 -10.15 -22.80
N GLN A 161 1.92 -9.35 -21.76
CA GLN A 161 1.78 -7.89 -21.82
C GLN A 161 2.77 -7.25 -22.80
N MET A 162 3.95 -7.84 -22.97
CA MET A 162 4.97 -7.33 -23.90
C MET A 162 4.68 -7.72 -25.36
N SER A 163 3.98 -8.84 -25.59
CA SER A 163 3.63 -9.30 -26.94
C SER A 163 2.47 -8.57 -27.60
N LYS A 164 1.68 -7.80 -26.81
CA LYS A 164 0.47 -7.07 -27.29
C LYS A 164 0.80 -5.64 -27.78
N HIS A 165 1.96 -5.45 -28.38
CA HIS A 165 2.38 -4.18 -29.02
C HIS A 165 2.08 -4.16 -30.50
#